data_266e9028ab977b4756fb7e9fe846f8ed
#
_entry.id   266e9028ab977b4756fb7e9fe846f8ed
#
_cell.length_a   1.000
_cell.length_b   1.000
_cell.length_c   1.000
_cell.angle_alpha   90.00
_cell.angle_beta   90.00
_cell.angle_gamma   90.00
#
_symmetry.space_group_name_H-M   'P 1'
#
loop_
_entity.id
_entity.type
_entity.pdbx_description
1 polymer ?
#
loop_
_entity_poly.entity_id
_entity_poly.type
_entity_poly.pdbx_seq_one_letter_code
_entity_poly.pdbx_strand_id
1 'polypeptide(L)'
;FGTAYPIDPVVAQSAYVNTIKPDINLGLMAYGAQWFAGVAVQQIIPQKIGFDNGKLNGDSITILDGKLVPHLFLQAGYRLLMGDDLSFLPSVTAKYINPVPFNIDINLKIMYRDILWLGGSVRPTDGFAAMAGVNISSSFNIGYAYDHTTSELNNVSNGTHEIVVGFLLGNRYGDWCPRNVW
;
A
#
# COMPACT_ATOMS: atom_id res chain seq x y z
N PHE A 1 -25.57 -4.13 -1.69
CA PHE A 1 -24.55 -3.11 -1.98
C PHE A 1 -25.17 -2.10 -2.94
N GLY A 2 -25.29 -0.82 -2.54
CA GLY A 2 -25.67 0.26 -3.45
C GLY A 2 -24.42 0.68 -4.22
N THR A 3 -24.42 0.51 -5.53
CA THR A 3 -23.39 1.06 -6.40
C THR A 3 -23.72 2.52 -6.69
N ALA A 4 -22.71 3.40 -6.80
CA ALA A 4 -22.89 4.82 -7.13
C ALA A 4 -23.53 5.02 -8.52
N TYR A 5 -23.49 3.99 -9.35
CA TYR A 5 -24.16 3.91 -10.64
C TYR A 5 -25.20 2.79 -10.58
N PRO A 6 -26.49 3.08 -10.88
CA PRO A 6 -27.58 2.08 -10.84
C PRO A 6 -27.37 0.90 -11.80
N ILE A 7 -26.50 1.06 -12.80
CA ILE A 7 -26.16 0.04 -13.79
C ILE A 7 -24.62 0.04 -13.91
N ASP A 8 -23.97 -0.69 -13.02
CA ASP A 8 -22.56 -0.98 -13.19
C ASP A 8 -22.45 -2.17 -14.15
N PRO A 9 -21.86 -2.00 -15.36
CA PRO A 9 -21.75 -3.08 -16.33
C PRO A 9 -20.86 -4.23 -15.86
N VAL A 10 -20.06 -4.02 -14.81
CA VAL A 10 -19.21 -5.06 -14.21
C VAL A 10 -19.98 -5.94 -13.22
N VAL A 11 -21.06 -5.41 -12.64
CA VAL A 11 -21.91 -6.13 -11.69
C VAL A 11 -23.27 -6.42 -12.35
N ALA A 12 -23.38 -7.58 -12.98
CA ALA A 12 -24.66 -8.03 -13.51
C ALA A 12 -25.67 -8.22 -12.38
N GLN A 13 -26.87 -7.63 -12.52
CA GLN A 13 -27.91 -7.53 -11.49
C GLN A 13 -28.53 -8.87 -11.02
N SER A 14 -28.10 -10.02 -11.49
CA SER A 14 -28.87 -11.25 -11.27
C SER A 14 -28.10 -12.52 -10.97
N ALA A 15 -26.80 -12.51 -10.80
CA ALA A 15 -26.11 -13.76 -10.51
C ALA A 15 -25.13 -13.62 -9.35
N TYR A 16 -25.27 -14.46 -8.33
CA TYR A 16 -24.21 -14.78 -7.39
C TYR A 16 -23.12 -15.58 -8.14
N VAL A 17 -22.20 -14.87 -8.76
CA VAL A 17 -21.08 -15.53 -9.44
C VAL A 17 -19.89 -15.52 -8.50
N ASN A 18 -19.58 -16.64 -7.92
CA ASN A 18 -18.35 -16.87 -7.17
C ASN A 18 -17.28 -17.35 -8.14
N THR A 19 -16.27 -16.53 -8.38
CA THR A 19 -15.11 -16.92 -9.17
C THR A 19 -13.89 -16.95 -8.27
N ILE A 20 -13.23 -18.11 -8.17
CA ILE A 20 -11.96 -18.25 -7.47
C ILE A 20 -10.85 -18.18 -8.52
N LYS A 21 -9.95 -17.21 -8.36
CA LYS A 21 -8.79 -17.06 -9.25
C LYS A 21 -7.53 -17.02 -8.40
N PRO A 22 -6.53 -17.88 -8.68
CA PRO A 22 -5.26 -17.86 -7.98
C PRO A 22 -4.46 -16.63 -8.39
N ASP A 23 -3.78 -16.01 -7.43
CA ASP A 23 -2.83 -14.92 -7.66
C ASP A 23 -1.52 -15.22 -6.95
N ILE A 24 -0.42 -14.72 -7.50
CA ILE A 24 0.91 -14.87 -6.95
C ILE A 24 1.55 -13.50 -6.82
N ASN A 25 2.05 -13.22 -5.62
CA ASN A 25 2.86 -12.07 -5.30
C ASN A 25 4.26 -12.53 -4.93
N LEU A 26 5.28 -11.86 -5.43
CA LEU A 26 6.68 -12.15 -5.13
C LEU A 26 7.38 -10.88 -4.70
N GLY A 27 8.18 -10.95 -3.64
CA GLY A 27 8.98 -9.84 -3.17
C GLY A 27 10.31 -10.30 -2.64
N LEU A 28 11.31 -9.45 -2.81
CA LEU A 28 12.64 -9.59 -2.25
C LEU A 28 13.01 -8.31 -1.53
N MET A 29 13.61 -8.45 -0.35
CA MET A 29 14.08 -7.34 0.45
C MET A 29 15.48 -7.60 0.97
N ALA A 30 16.35 -6.62 0.81
CA ALA A 30 17.67 -6.58 1.40
C ALA A 30 17.72 -5.41 2.39
N TYR A 31 18.35 -5.62 3.54
CA TYR A 31 18.46 -4.60 4.56
C TYR A 31 19.76 -4.73 5.36
N GLY A 32 20.20 -3.62 5.93
CA GLY A 32 21.33 -3.53 6.84
C GLY A 32 20.93 -2.76 8.09
N ALA A 33 21.91 -2.41 8.92
CA ALA A 33 21.66 -1.67 10.15
C ALA A 33 21.01 -0.28 9.93
N GLN A 34 21.25 0.32 8.77
CA GLN A 34 20.82 1.70 8.49
C GLN A 34 20.15 1.86 7.12
N TRP A 35 19.98 0.80 6.36
CA TRP A 35 19.40 0.90 5.02
C TRP A 35 18.51 -0.30 4.71
N PHE A 36 17.59 -0.10 3.82
CA PHE A 36 16.81 -1.15 3.19
C PHE A 36 16.58 -0.85 1.72
N ALA A 37 16.43 -1.91 0.94
CA ALA A 37 15.98 -1.85 -0.44
C ALA A 37 15.12 -3.07 -0.73
N GLY A 38 14.03 -2.87 -1.45
CA GLY A 38 13.09 -3.95 -1.76
C GLY A 38 12.51 -3.82 -3.16
N VAL A 39 12.15 -4.97 -3.72
CA VAL A 39 11.39 -5.09 -4.96
C VAL A 39 10.25 -6.06 -4.73
N ALA A 40 9.07 -5.72 -5.20
CA ALA A 40 7.92 -6.62 -5.16
C ALA A 40 7.13 -6.53 -6.47
N VAL A 41 6.65 -7.68 -6.92
CA VAL A 41 5.71 -7.79 -8.03
C VAL A 41 4.44 -8.42 -7.50
N GLN A 42 3.34 -7.70 -7.63
CA GLN A 42 2.03 -8.20 -7.26
C GLN A 42 1.23 -8.54 -8.53
N GLN A 43 0.29 -9.45 -8.37
CA GLN A 43 -0.59 -9.88 -9.47
C GLN A 43 0.20 -10.36 -10.70
N ILE A 44 1.18 -11.24 -10.46
CA ILE A 44 2.08 -11.76 -11.50
C ILE A 44 1.31 -12.50 -12.59
N ILE A 45 0.17 -13.10 -12.24
CA ILE A 45 -0.68 -13.81 -13.19
C ILE A 45 -1.76 -12.85 -13.70
N PRO A 46 -1.63 -12.31 -14.93
CA PRO A 46 -2.66 -11.44 -15.49
C PRO A 46 -3.96 -12.23 -15.65
N GLN A 47 -5.03 -11.73 -15.06
CA GLN A 47 -6.32 -12.40 -15.11
C GLN A 47 -7.41 -11.46 -15.64
N LYS A 48 -8.29 -12.01 -16.45
CA LYS A 48 -9.53 -11.32 -16.81
C LYS A 48 -10.50 -11.44 -15.66
N ILE A 49 -10.99 -10.30 -15.18
CA ILE A 49 -12.09 -10.21 -14.23
C ILE A 49 -13.32 -9.82 -15.03
N GLY A 50 -14.06 -10.80 -15.50
CA GLY A 50 -15.38 -10.63 -16.06
C GLY A 50 -16.36 -11.41 -15.19
N PHE A 51 -17.45 -10.79 -14.77
CA PHE A 51 -18.60 -11.50 -14.26
C PHE A 51 -19.42 -11.90 -15.50
N ASP A 52 -19.67 -13.16 -15.61
CA ASP A 52 -20.18 -13.87 -16.81
C ASP A 52 -21.27 -13.13 -17.62
N ASN A 53 -21.31 -13.44 -18.90
CA ASN A 53 -22.18 -12.88 -19.92
C ASN A 53 -23.66 -12.83 -19.50
N GLY A 54 -24.04 -11.74 -18.83
CA GLY A 54 -25.46 -11.48 -18.54
C GLY A 54 -26.20 -11.17 -19.82
N LYS A 55 -27.27 -11.89 -20.11
CA LYS A 55 -28.26 -11.50 -21.11
C LYS A 55 -29.21 -10.51 -20.45
N LEU A 56 -29.15 -9.26 -20.82
CA LEU A 56 -30.22 -8.30 -20.50
C LEU A 56 -31.16 -8.24 -21.71
N ASN A 57 -32.43 -8.59 -21.52
CA ASN A 57 -33.49 -8.52 -22.52
C ASN A 57 -33.23 -9.29 -23.83
N GLY A 58 -32.44 -10.38 -23.77
CA GLY A 58 -32.15 -11.20 -24.95
C GLY A 58 -30.93 -10.79 -25.77
N ASP A 59 -30.37 -9.62 -25.54
CA ASP A 59 -29.15 -9.16 -26.17
C ASP A 59 -27.91 -9.49 -25.33
N SER A 60 -26.87 -9.97 -26.00
CA SER A 60 -25.58 -10.24 -25.40
C SER A 60 -24.90 -8.93 -25.05
N ILE A 61 -24.79 -8.59 -23.77
CA ILE A 61 -24.02 -7.44 -23.34
C ILE A 61 -22.55 -7.84 -23.33
N THR A 62 -21.75 -7.16 -24.15
CA THR A 62 -20.30 -7.23 -24.05
C THR A 62 -19.87 -6.50 -22.79
N ILE A 63 -19.71 -7.21 -21.69
CA ILE A 63 -19.15 -6.66 -20.47
C ILE A 63 -17.68 -6.37 -20.73
N LEU A 64 -17.24 -5.15 -20.47
CA LEU A 64 -15.83 -4.78 -20.50
C LEU A 64 -15.09 -5.68 -19.50
N ASP A 65 -14.31 -6.61 -20.00
CA ASP A 65 -13.48 -7.48 -19.19
C ASP A 65 -12.46 -6.62 -18.42
N GLY A 66 -12.63 -6.46 -17.12
CA GLY A 66 -11.58 -5.96 -16.24
C GLY A 66 -10.37 -6.90 -16.34
N LYS A 67 -9.17 -6.35 -16.36
CA LYS A 67 -7.94 -7.13 -16.38
C LYS A 67 -7.09 -6.77 -15.17
N LEU A 68 -6.73 -7.76 -14.36
CA LEU A 68 -5.67 -7.61 -13.39
C LEU A 68 -4.34 -7.57 -14.14
N VAL A 69 -3.53 -6.57 -13.84
CA VAL A 69 -2.22 -6.38 -14.44
C VAL A 69 -1.14 -6.42 -13.35
N PRO A 70 0.08 -6.87 -13.66
CA PRO A 70 1.16 -6.88 -12.70
C PRO A 70 1.50 -5.48 -12.19
N HIS A 71 1.70 -5.38 -10.88
CA HIS A 71 2.15 -4.17 -10.19
C HIS A 71 3.58 -4.37 -9.72
N LEU A 72 4.49 -3.52 -10.19
CA LEU A 72 5.87 -3.48 -9.73
C LEU A 72 6.05 -2.40 -8.67
N PHE A 73 6.65 -2.77 -7.54
CA PHE A 73 7.02 -1.86 -6.46
C PHE A 73 8.53 -1.93 -6.25
N LEU A 74 9.15 -0.76 -6.14
CA LEU A 74 10.54 -0.59 -5.73
C LEU A 74 10.56 0.31 -4.51
N GLN A 75 11.33 -0.03 -3.50
CA GLN A 75 11.46 0.80 -2.32
C GLN A 75 12.90 0.82 -1.81
N ALA A 76 13.32 1.97 -1.29
CA ALA A 76 14.61 2.11 -0.64
C ALA A 76 14.54 3.20 0.44
N GLY A 77 15.34 3.03 1.48
CA GLY A 77 15.44 4.01 2.55
C GLY A 77 16.76 3.91 3.29
N TYR A 78 17.11 4.98 3.97
CA TYR A 78 18.34 5.08 4.75
C TYR A 78 18.09 5.78 6.07
N ARG A 79 18.56 5.19 7.16
CA ARG A 79 18.43 5.73 8.52
C ARG A 79 19.67 6.56 8.87
N LEU A 80 19.45 7.85 9.06
CA LEU A 80 20.44 8.81 9.55
C LEU A 80 20.28 8.96 11.05
N LEU A 81 21.34 8.70 11.81
CA LEU A 81 21.37 8.89 13.26
C LEU A 81 21.87 10.31 13.58
N MET A 82 21.12 11.03 14.41
CA MET A 82 21.49 12.35 14.89
C MET A 82 21.59 12.34 16.41
N GLY A 83 22.80 12.14 16.89
CA GLY A 83 23.06 11.89 18.32
C GLY A 83 22.50 10.52 18.76
N ASP A 84 22.25 10.40 20.06
CA ASP A 84 21.81 9.14 20.67
C ASP A 84 20.28 8.95 20.65
N ASP A 85 19.54 10.04 20.50
CA ASP A 85 18.10 10.06 20.70
C ASP A 85 17.28 10.18 19.41
N LEU A 86 17.81 10.81 18.38
CA LEU A 86 17.05 11.11 17.15
C LEU A 86 17.55 10.31 15.95
N SER A 87 16.61 9.85 15.15
CA SER A 87 16.91 9.30 13.84
C SER A 87 15.93 9.77 12.78
N PHE A 88 16.42 9.93 11.56
CA PHE A 88 15.67 10.33 10.38
C PHE A 88 15.74 9.19 9.37
N LEU A 89 14.61 8.81 8.82
CA LEU A 89 14.51 7.77 7.82
C LEU A 89 13.84 8.32 6.56
N PRO A 90 14.57 9.02 5.68
CA PRO A 90 14.10 9.27 4.34
C PRO A 90 13.97 7.96 3.57
N SER A 91 12.89 7.83 2.81
CA SER A 91 12.67 6.68 1.95
C SER A 91 11.88 7.06 0.70
N VAL A 92 12.00 6.24 -0.32
CA VAL A 92 11.28 6.40 -1.57
C VAL A 92 10.64 5.08 -1.94
N THR A 93 9.41 5.17 -2.45
CA THR A 93 8.70 4.04 -3.04
C THR A 93 8.29 4.41 -4.45
N ALA A 94 8.66 3.58 -5.41
CA ALA A 94 8.28 3.74 -6.81
C ALA A 94 7.30 2.63 -7.19
N LYS A 95 6.23 3.00 -7.90
CA LYS A 95 5.16 2.11 -8.33
C LYS A 95 4.99 2.19 -9.83
N TYR A 96 4.91 1.04 -10.48
CA TYR A 96 4.66 0.95 -11.90
C TYR A 96 3.55 -0.05 -12.19
N ILE A 97 2.53 0.42 -12.91
CA ILE A 97 1.35 -0.36 -13.31
C ILE A 97 1.03 0.04 -14.75
N ASN A 98 1.16 -0.88 -15.69
CA ASN A 98 0.81 -0.58 -17.08
C ASN A 98 -0.72 -0.61 -17.29
N PRO A 99 -1.36 0.43 -17.89
CA PRO A 99 -0.79 1.58 -18.62
C PRO A 99 -0.69 2.87 -17.77
N VAL A 100 -0.75 2.80 -16.45
CA VAL A 100 -0.73 3.98 -15.57
C VAL A 100 0.67 4.61 -15.54
N PRO A 101 0.79 5.95 -15.48
CA PRO A 101 2.07 6.61 -15.30
C PRO A 101 2.82 6.14 -14.05
N PHE A 102 4.13 6.17 -14.11
CA PHE A 102 5.01 5.86 -12.99
C PHE A 102 4.74 6.81 -11.81
N ASN A 103 4.54 6.25 -10.63
CA ASN A 103 4.27 7.01 -9.41
C ASN A 103 5.43 6.86 -8.42
N ILE A 104 5.79 7.96 -7.75
CA ILE A 104 6.85 8.01 -6.74
C ILE A 104 6.27 8.59 -5.47
N ASP A 105 6.45 7.86 -4.36
CA ASP A 105 6.14 8.32 -3.02
C ASP A 105 7.46 8.67 -2.31
N ILE A 106 7.57 9.89 -1.82
CA ILE A 106 8.71 10.35 -1.01
C ILE A 106 8.26 10.40 0.44
N ASN A 107 9.00 9.74 1.30
CA ASN A 107 8.64 9.59 2.71
C ASN A 107 9.77 10.07 3.62
N LEU A 108 9.40 10.64 4.75
CA LEU A 108 10.30 10.94 5.84
C LEU A 108 9.68 10.48 7.16
N LYS A 109 10.42 9.67 7.91
CA LYS A 109 10.07 9.26 9.27
C LYS A 109 11.11 9.78 10.23
N ILE A 110 10.67 10.42 11.29
CA ILE A 110 11.52 10.93 12.39
C ILE A 110 11.20 10.09 13.61
N MET A 111 12.21 9.56 14.27
CA MET A 111 12.05 8.74 15.47
C MET A 111 12.85 9.34 16.65
N TYR A 112 12.21 9.36 17.80
CA TYR A 112 12.80 9.77 19.06
C TYR A 112 12.96 8.57 19.99
N ARG A 113 14.22 8.24 20.32
CA ARG A 113 14.62 7.11 21.18
C ARG A 113 14.08 5.76 20.72
N ASP A 114 13.80 5.62 19.43
CA ASP A 114 13.12 4.45 18.86
C ASP A 114 11.76 4.11 19.51
N ILE A 115 11.18 5.05 20.28
CA ILE A 115 9.90 4.90 20.97
C ILE A 115 8.80 5.64 20.23
N LEU A 116 8.95 6.94 20.05
CA LEU A 116 7.97 7.78 19.36
C LEU A 116 8.43 8.06 17.93
N TRP A 117 7.50 8.08 17.01
CA TRP A 117 7.82 8.45 15.65
C TRP A 117 6.70 9.26 14.99
N LEU A 118 7.12 10.16 14.13
CA LEU A 118 6.27 10.93 13.23
C LEU A 118 6.75 10.69 11.81
N GLY A 119 5.83 10.65 10.87
CA GLY A 119 6.15 10.47 9.46
C GLY A 119 5.27 11.32 8.56
N GLY A 120 5.79 11.58 7.39
CA GLY A 120 5.05 12.20 6.30
C GLY A 120 5.41 11.55 4.97
N SER A 121 4.45 11.51 4.08
CA SER A 121 4.59 11.02 2.72
C SER A 121 4.02 12.03 1.75
N VAL A 122 4.72 12.25 0.64
CA VAL A 122 4.22 13.09 -0.47
C VAL A 122 4.21 12.25 -1.73
N ARG A 123 3.04 12.24 -2.39
CA ARG A 123 2.80 11.64 -3.70
C ARG A 123 2.48 12.77 -4.67
N PRO A 124 3.43 13.22 -5.49
CA PRO A 124 3.25 14.44 -6.32
C PRO A 124 2.02 14.42 -7.21
N THR A 125 1.54 13.24 -7.61
CA THR A 125 0.39 13.06 -8.50
C THR A 125 -0.92 12.77 -7.77
N ASP A 126 -0.90 12.50 -6.45
CA ASP A 126 -2.06 11.94 -5.77
C ASP A 126 -2.39 12.66 -4.45
N GLY A 127 -1.40 13.00 -3.64
CA GLY A 127 -1.67 13.64 -2.35
C GLY A 127 -0.52 13.56 -1.35
N PHE A 128 -0.88 13.63 -0.07
CA PHE A 128 0.06 13.51 1.03
C PHE A 128 -0.53 12.68 2.17
N ALA A 129 0.34 12.08 2.97
CA ALA A 129 -0.05 11.40 4.19
C ALA A 129 0.76 11.90 5.38
N ALA A 130 0.12 11.95 6.54
CA ALA A 130 0.76 12.20 7.83
C ALA A 130 0.60 10.97 8.71
N MET A 131 1.64 10.61 9.44
CA MET A 131 1.69 9.39 10.24
C MET A 131 2.30 9.68 11.61
N ALA A 132 1.83 8.97 12.63
CA ALA A 132 2.41 9.01 13.96
C ALA A 132 2.30 7.63 14.60
N GLY A 133 3.20 7.30 15.50
CA GLY A 133 3.09 6.05 16.22
C GLY A 133 4.04 5.91 17.38
N VAL A 134 3.87 4.82 18.09
CA VAL A 134 4.63 4.48 19.28
C VAL A 134 5.05 3.03 19.25
N ASN A 135 6.31 2.78 19.53
CA ASN A 135 6.88 1.46 19.77
C ASN A 135 6.82 1.18 21.27
N ILE A 136 5.78 0.52 21.73
CA ILE A 136 5.54 0.29 23.18
C ILE A 136 6.57 -0.69 23.74
N SER A 137 7.01 -1.63 22.93
CA SER A 137 8.06 -2.57 23.27
C SER A 137 8.85 -2.99 22.04
N SER A 138 9.90 -3.81 22.23
CA SER A 138 10.63 -4.42 21.12
C SER A 138 9.76 -5.33 20.22
N SER A 139 8.58 -5.71 20.68
CA SER A 139 7.70 -6.66 20.01
C SER A 139 6.35 -6.09 19.64
N PHE A 140 6.00 -4.87 20.09
CA PHE A 140 4.68 -4.32 19.90
C PHE A 140 4.73 -2.83 19.53
N ASN A 141 4.09 -2.47 18.45
CA ASN A 141 3.94 -1.08 18.00
C ASN A 141 2.51 -0.76 17.58
N ILE A 142 2.17 0.50 17.66
CA ILE A 142 0.90 1.05 17.17
C ILE A 142 1.23 2.29 16.34
N GLY A 143 0.59 2.40 15.19
CA GLY A 143 0.67 3.55 14.31
C GLY A 143 -0.71 4.01 13.86
N TYR A 144 -0.78 5.29 13.54
CA TYR A 144 -1.94 5.92 12.92
C TYR A 144 -1.46 6.69 11.70
N ALA A 145 -2.20 6.61 10.62
CA ALA A 145 -1.97 7.40 9.42
C ALA A 145 -3.25 8.09 8.98
N TYR A 146 -3.08 9.29 8.45
CA TYR A 146 -4.10 10.03 7.72
C TYR A 146 -3.60 10.33 6.32
N ASP A 147 -4.33 9.90 5.32
CA ASP A 147 -4.03 10.09 3.92
C ASP A 147 -5.01 11.08 3.32
N HIS A 148 -4.51 12.12 2.67
CA HIS A 148 -5.30 13.13 1.99
C HIS A 148 -4.98 13.14 0.50
N THR A 149 -5.99 12.88 -0.31
CA THR A 149 -5.89 12.91 -1.76
C THR A 149 -6.10 14.34 -2.28
N THR A 150 -5.21 14.81 -3.14
CA THR A 150 -5.32 16.13 -3.80
C THR A 150 -5.79 16.02 -5.26
N SER A 151 -5.96 14.80 -5.76
CA SER A 151 -6.50 14.53 -7.09
C SER A 151 -8.01 14.79 -7.17
N GLU A 152 -8.61 14.60 -8.33
CA GLU A 152 -10.06 14.76 -8.54
C GLU A 152 -10.91 13.87 -7.61
N LEU A 153 -10.33 12.82 -7.04
CA LEU A 153 -10.97 11.99 -6.03
C LEU A 153 -11.29 12.74 -4.74
N ASN A 154 -10.65 13.88 -4.47
CA ASN A 154 -10.96 14.73 -3.31
C ASN A 154 -12.41 15.26 -3.31
N ASN A 155 -13.05 15.29 -4.48
CA ASN A 155 -14.45 15.70 -4.58
C ASN A 155 -15.44 14.68 -3.98
N VAL A 156 -15.01 13.44 -3.78
CA VAL A 156 -15.84 12.32 -3.30
C VAL A 156 -15.24 11.62 -2.07
N SER A 157 -14.06 12.01 -1.62
CA SER A 157 -13.35 11.42 -0.47
C SER A 157 -12.77 12.52 0.42
N ASN A 158 -13.01 12.44 1.71
CA ASN A 158 -12.47 13.36 2.71
C ASN A 158 -11.14 12.85 3.33
N GLY A 159 -10.44 11.95 2.62
CA GLY A 159 -9.23 11.29 3.12
C GLY A 159 -9.53 9.96 3.81
N THR A 160 -8.45 9.23 4.13
CA THR A 160 -8.52 7.91 4.73
C THR A 160 -7.76 7.89 6.06
N HIS A 161 -8.36 7.24 7.05
CA HIS A 161 -7.77 7.03 8.38
C HIS A 161 -7.37 5.57 8.52
N GLU A 162 -6.13 5.32 8.92
CA GLU A 162 -5.60 3.97 9.08
C GLU A 162 -4.99 3.80 10.47
N ILE A 163 -5.27 2.66 11.09
CA ILE A 163 -4.63 2.23 12.34
C ILE A 163 -3.87 0.96 12.06
N VAL A 164 -2.60 0.94 12.41
CA VAL A 164 -1.72 -0.22 12.25
C VAL A 164 -1.28 -0.70 13.62
N VAL A 165 -1.42 -1.99 13.84
CA VAL A 165 -0.92 -2.68 15.04
C VAL A 165 0.07 -3.74 14.58
N GLY A 166 1.31 -3.63 15.04
CA GLY A 166 2.39 -4.53 14.66
C GLY A 166 2.88 -5.37 15.82
N PHE A 167 3.06 -6.68 15.56
CA PHE A 167 3.67 -7.63 16.48
C PHE A 167 4.91 -8.24 15.82
N LEU A 168 6.07 -8.09 16.46
CA LEU A 168 7.32 -8.69 16.03
C LEU A 168 7.61 -9.91 16.90
N LEU A 169 7.50 -11.08 16.31
CA LEU A 169 7.77 -12.35 17.00
C LEU A 169 9.28 -12.68 16.91
N GLY A 170 9.86 -13.09 18.05
CA GLY A 170 11.26 -13.50 18.10
C GLY A 170 12.29 -12.37 18.02
N ASN A 171 11.86 -11.10 18.12
CA ASN A 171 12.76 -9.95 18.12
C ASN A 171 13.55 -9.88 19.44
N ARG A 172 14.74 -10.50 19.45
CA ARG A 172 15.66 -10.50 20.59
C ARG A 172 16.56 -9.28 20.57
N TYR A 173 16.92 -8.77 21.75
CA TYR A 173 17.92 -7.73 21.92
C TYR A 173 19.27 -8.23 21.38
N GLY A 174 19.83 -7.51 20.40
CA GLY A 174 21.14 -7.82 19.81
C GLY A 174 21.11 -8.52 18.46
N ASP A 175 19.95 -8.81 17.91
CA ASP A 175 19.86 -9.32 16.54
C ASP A 175 20.31 -8.25 15.53
N TRP A 176 20.97 -8.67 14.47
CA TRP A 176 21.47 -7.80 13.38
C TRP A 176 20.37 -7.07 12.60
N CYS A 177 19.14 -7.33 12.93
CA CYS A 177 17.98 -6.69 12.34
C CYS A 177 17.74 -5.34 13.02
N PRO A 178 17.76 -4.22 12.31
CA PRO A 178 17.47 -2.93 12.91
C PRO A 178 16.04 -2.94 13.47
N ARG A 179 15.91 -2.60 14.75
CA ARG A 179 14.62 -2.43 15.35
C ARG A 179 13.87 -1.33 14.62
N ASN A 180 12.64 -1.61 14.22
CA ASN A 180 11.68 -0.58 13.78
C ASN A 180 12.17 0.30 12.61
N VAL A 181 12.74 -0.31 11.59
CA VAL A 181 13.03 0.42 10.34
C VAL A 181 11.76 0.68 9.53
N TRP A 182 10.71 -0.04 9.79
CA TRP A 182 9.38 0.07 9.14
C TRP A 182 8.40 0.89 9.94
#